data_202f7f7618e71b7e5f6fb78f799773f9
#
_entry.id   202f7f7618e71b7e5f6fb78f799773f9
#
_cell.length_a   1.000
_cell.length_b   1.000
_cell.length_c   1.000
_cell.angle_alpha   90.00
_cell.angle_beta   90.00
_cell.angle_gamma   90.00
#
_symmetry.space_group_name_H-M   'P 1'
#
loop_
_entity.id
_entity.type
_entity.pdbx_description
1 polymer ?
#
loop_
_entity_poly.entity_id
_entity_poly.type
_entity_poly.pdbx_seq_one_letter_code
_entity_poly.pdbx_strand_id
1 'polypeptide(L)'
;MFLFWRKGFEATSMNDLCDAMGIRSPSLYAAFGSKEALYLEAVEQYVRTQGPPIWSKLAEGATAREGIENLLIAATENLPKSRVKPAGCMAALAAVGDEWPAAIARVVRKVRLEMLGTLHARLEAAVARGELPAATDLDGLSRFYLSVYQGMAVQARDGATQAELRSLAAAAMAAWPRDGWSLQVSQQA
;
A
#
# COMPACT_ATOMS: atom_id res chain seq x y z
N MET A 1 -3.72 -11.23 -12.26
CA MET A 1 -3.32 -10.12 -11.38
C MET A 1 -3.61 -8.75 -12.01
N PHE A 2 -2.96 -8.32 -13.10
CA PHE A 2 -3.09 -6.95 -13.66
C PHE A 2 -4.51 -6.53 -14.05
N LEU A 3 -5.36 -7.45 -14.48
CA LEU A 3 -6.74 -7.16 -14.79
C LEU A 3 -7.54 -6.75 -13.55
N PHE A 4 -7.40 -7.51 -12.46
CA PHE A 4 -7.99 -7.17 -11.17
C PHE A 4 -7.44 -5.86 -10.60
N TRP A 5 -6.13 -5.62 -10.76
CA TRP A 5 -5.53 -4.36 -10.32
C TRP A 5 -6.10 -3.16 -11.08
N ARG A 6 -6.41 -3.34 -12.38
CA ARG A 6 -6.97 -2.28 -13.24
C ARG A 6 -8.44 -2.02 -12.98
N LYS A 7 -9.26 -3.10 -12.97
CA LYS A 7 -10.73 -3.01 -12.92
C LYS A 7 -11.32 -3.18 -11.52
N GLY A 8 -10.56 -3.76 -10.57
CA GLY A 8 -11.09 -4.23 -9.29
C GLY A 8 -11.79 -5.59 -9.42
N PHE A 9 -12.25 -6.13 -8.29
CA PHE A 9 -12.91 -7.44 -8.22
C PHE A 9 -14.26 -7.44 -8.93
N GLU A 10 -15.15 -6.49 -8.56
CA GLU A 10 -16.53 -6.49 -9.06
C GLU A 10 -16.61 -6.26 -10.58
N ALA A 11 -15.89 -5.27 -11.09
CA ALA A 11 -15.93 -4.93 -12.51
C ALA A 11 -15.13 -5.89 -13.41
N THR A 12 -14.51 -6.92 -12.86
CA THR A 12 -13.83 -7.97 -13.64
C THR A 12 -14.75 -9.17 -13.80
N SER A 13 -15.20 -9.43 -15.03
CA SER A 13 -16.03 -10.59 -15.36
C SER A 13 -15.20 -11.87 -15.56
N MET A 14 -15.84 -13.04 -15.51
CA MET A 14 -15.21 -14.30 -15.85
C MET A 14 -14.76 -14.32 -17.32
N ASN A 15 -15.52 -13.70 -18.21
CA ASN A 15 -15.14 -13.58 -19.63
C ASN A 15 -13.87 -12.74 -19.81
N ASP A 16 -13.78 -11.59 -19.13
CA ASP A 16 -12.55 -10.78 -19.12
C ASP A 16 -11.31 -11.59 -18.69
N LEU A 17 -11.48 -12.47 -17.70
CA LEU A 17 -10.39 -13.33 -17.20
C LEU A 17 -10.01 -14.40 -18.21
N CYS A 18 -11.01 -15.07 -18.80
CA CYS A 18 -10.81 -16.07 -19.86
C CYS A 18 -10.07 -15.49 -21.06
N ASP A 19 -10.50 -14.30 -21.52
CA ASP A 19 -9.89 -13.61 -22.65
C ASP A 19 -8.44 -13.20 -22.34
N ALA A 20 -8.20 -12.65 -21.14
CA ALA A 20 -6.87 -12.22 -20.71
C ALA A 20 -5.88 -13.39 -20.52
N MET A 21 -6.37 -14.61 -20.25
CA MET A 21 -5.57 -15.81 -20.07
C MET A 21 -5.49 -16.68 -21.32
N GLY A 22 -6.32 -16.41 -22.33
CA GLY A 22 -6.43 -17.24 -23.52
C GLY A 22 -7.00 -18.66 -23.26
N ILE A 23 -7.85 -18.80 -22.23
CA ILE A 23 -8.44 -20.08 -21.83
C ILE A 23 -9.97 -20.02 -21.81
N ARG A 24 -10.61 -21.19 -21.82
CA ARG A 24 -12.07 -21.30 -21.70
C ARG A 24 -12.51 -21.36 -20.23
N SER A 25 -13.74 -20.94 -19.96
CA SER A 25 -14.33 -20.91 -18.62
C SER A 25 -14.21 -22.22 -17.84
N PRO A 26 -14.45 -23.42 -18.42
CA PRO A 26 -14.26 -24.68 -17.69
C PRO A 26 -12.81 -24.88 -17.18
N SER A 27 -11.81 -24.49 -17.96
CA SER A 27 -10.40 -24.59 -17.56
C SER A 27 -10.08 -23.64 -16.41
N LEU A 28 -10.65 -22.44 -16.42
CA LEU A 28 -10.47 -21.45 -15.36
C LEU A 28 -11.09 -21.96 -14.05
N TYR A 29 -12.32 -22.48 -14.08
CA TYR A 29 -12.96 -23.06 -12.91
C TYR A 29 -12.24 -24.31 -12.40
N ALA A 30 -11.74 -25.15 -13.28
CA ALA A 30 -10.96 -26.33 -12.90
C ALA A 30 -9.64 -25.95 -12.19
N ALA A 31 -9.01 -24.83 -12.61
CA ALA A 31 -7.74 -24.40 -12.03
C ALA A 31 -7.91 -23.65 -10.69
N PHE A 32 -8.89 -22.76 -10.57
CA PHE A 32 -9.02 -21.82 -9.46
C PHE A 32 -10.29 -22.00 -8.63
N GLY A 33 -11.26 -22.77 -9.09
CA GLY A 33 -12.53 -23.02 -8.41
C GLY A 33 -13.52 -21.85 -8.48
N SER A 34 -13.10 -20.61 -8.19
CA SER A 34 -13.97 -19.44 -8.22
C SER A 34 -13.22 -18.15 -8.59
N LYS A 35 -13.95 -17.10 -8.95
CA LYS A 35 -13.42 -15.75 -9.16
C LYS A 35 -12.76 -15.21 -7.88
N GLU A 36 -13.35 -15.50 -6.73
CA GLU A 36 -12.82 -15.08 -5.42
C GLU A 36 -11.49 -15.74 -5.13
N ALA A 37 -11.36 -17.07 -5.33
CA ALA A 37 -10.10 -17.77 -5.12
C ALA A 37 -8.99 -17.22 -6.04
N LEU A 38 -9.31 -17.01 -7.32
CA LEU A 38 -8.37 -16.40 -8.27
C LEU A 38 -7.99 -14.97 -7.86
N TYR A 39 -8.92 -14.18 -7.29
CA TYR A 39 -8.61 -12.86 -6.79
C TYR A 39 -7.66 -12.90 -5.59
N LEU A 40 -7.88 -13.81 -4.66
CA LEU A 40 -7.01 -14.00 -3.49
C LEU A 40 -5.59 -14.37 -3.90
N GLU A 41 -5.43 -15.30 -4.86
CA GLU A 41 -4.13 -15.62 -5.44
C GLU A 41 -3.50 -14.42 -6.17
N ALA A 42 -4.30 -13.62 -6.83
CA ALA A 42 -3.83 -12.40 -7.49
C ALA A 42 -3.34 -11.34 -6.48
N VAL A 43 -3.99 -11.21 -5.32
CA VAL A 43 -3.54 -10.34 -4.22
C VAL A 43 -2.22 -10.84 -3.64
N GLU A 44 -2.10 -12.14 -3.38
CA GLU A 44 -0.88 -12.75 -2.89
C GLU A 44 0.29 -12.54 -3.86
N GLN A 45 0.05 -12.79 -5.13
CA GLN A 45 1.02 -12.55 -6.20
C GLN A 45 1.43 -11.07 -6.26
N TYR A 46 0.47 -10.14 -6.10
CA TYR A 46 0.72 -8.71 -6.04
C TYR A 46 1.66 -8.36 -4.88
N VAL A 47 1.33 -8.79 -3.67
CA VAL A 47 2.14 -8.52 -2.47
C VAL A 47 3.57 -9.04 -2.66
N ARG A 48 3.71 -10.26 -3.19
CA ARG A 48 5.02 -10.89 -3.40
C ARG A 48 5.88 -10.20 -4.46
N THR A 49 5.27 -9.65 -5.52
CA THR A 49 6.02 -9.16 -6.69
C THR A 49 6.06 -7.63 -6.81
N GLN A 50 5.02 -6.94 -6.35
CA GLN A 50 4.89 -5.48 -6.50
C GLN A 50 5.13 -4.73 -5.18
N GLY A 51 5.07 -5.43 -4.04
CA GLY A 51 5.38 -4.86 -2.73
C GLY A 51 6.87 -4.55 -2.54
N PRO A 52 7.79 -5.51 -2.75
CA PRO A 52 9.21 -5.35 -2.44
C PRO A 52 9.87 -4.12 -3.05
N PRO A 53 9.66 -3.73 -4.31
CA PRO A 53 10.29 -2.53 -4.89
C PRO A 53 10.06 -1.25 -4.09
N ILE A 54 9.01 -1.18 -3.29
CA ILE A 54 8.68 -0.02 -2.45
C ILE A 54 9.01 -0.32 -0.98
N TRP A 55 8.47 -1.40 -0.43
CA TRP A 55 8.49 -1.66 1.00
C TRP A 55 9.85 -2.12 1.54
N SER A 56 10.71 -2.76 0.72
CA SER A 56 12.08 -3.08 1.14
C SER A 56 12.90 -1.83 1.42
N LYS A 57 12.59 -0.71 0.77
CA LYS A 57 13.30 0.56 0.94
C LYS A 57 13.22 1.14 2.35
N LEU A 58 12.18 0.77 3.10
CA LEU A 58 12.06 1.13 4.51
C LEU A 58 13.21 0.59 5.37
N ALA A 59 13.76 -0.56 5.02
CA ALA A 59 14.88 -1.18 5.74
C ALA A 59 16.27 -0.67 5.27
N GLU A 60 16.35 -0.04 4.12
CA GLU A 60 17.62 0.41 3.53
C GLU A 60 18.14 1.72 4.15
N GLY A 61 17.30 2.52 4.83
CA GLY A 61 17.74 3.74 5.51
C GLY A 61 18.53 3.45 6.78
N ALA A 62 19.60 4.21 7.05
CA ALA A 62 20.38 4.12 8.29
C ALA A 62 19.52 4.55 9.50
N THR A 63 18.65 5.54 9.32
CA THR A 63 17.68 6.01 10.30
C THR A 63 16.24 5.68 9.88
N ALA A 64 15.28 5.75 10.81
CA ALA A 64 13.86 5.57 10.48
C ALA A 64 13.37 6.67 9.54
N ARG A 65 13.85 7.91 9.73
CA ARG A 65 13.54 9.02 8.82
C ARG A 65 13.96 8.72 7.39
N GLU A 66 15.20 8.30 7.19
CA GLU A 66 15.71 7.92 5.86
C GLU A 66 14.94 6.73 5.28
N GLY A 67 14.62 5.73 6.09
CA GLY A 67 13.85 4.57 5.65
C GLY A 67 12.46 4.95 5.14
N ILE A 68 11.74 5.84 5.84
CA ILE A 68 10.43 6.33 5.40
C ILE A 68 10.58 7.22 4.15
N GLU A 69 11.60 8.09 4.10
CA GLU A 69 11.88 8.90 2.91
C GLU A 69 12.15 8.01 1.68
N ASN A 70 13.00 6.98 1.82
CA ASN A 70 13.29 6.01 0.77
C ASN A 70 12.04 5.25 0.30
N LEU A 71 11.17 4.85 1.23
CA LEU A 71 9.89 4.22 0.90
C LEU A 71 8.99 5.15 0.07
N LEU A 72 8.84 6.41 0.50
CA LEU A 72 8.02 7.40 -0.21
C LEU A 72 8.61 7.75 -1.58
N ILE A 73 9.94 7.89 -1.71
CA ILE A 73 10.61 8.10 -2.98
C ILE A 73 10.36 6.90 -3.91
N ALA A 74 10.57 5.68 -3.43
CA ALA A 74 10.29 4.48 -4.22
C ALA A 74 8.81 4.39 -4.63
N ALA A 75 7.89 4.86 -3.80
CA ALA A 75 6.47 4.95 -4.16
C ALA A 75 6.26 5.91 -5.35
N THR A 76 6.96 7.05 -5.42
CA THR A 76 6.85 7.99 -6.57
C THR A 76 7.27 7.36 -7.89
N GLU A 77 8.15 6.37 -7.86
CA GLU A 77 8.67 5.68 -9.05
C GLU A 77 7.82 4.47 -9.45
N ASN A 78 7.23 3.82 -8.45
CA ASN A 78 6.55 2.54 -8.64
C ASN A 78 5.01 2.64 -8.69
N LEU A 79 4.39 3.69 -8.18
CA LEU A 79 2.93 3.86 -8.23
C LEU A 79 2.41 4.40 -9.56
N PRO A 80 3.10 5.25 -10.33
CA PRO A 80 2.61 5.69 -11.63
C PRO A 80 2.42 4.53 -12.62
N LYS A 81 1.53 4.74 -13.59
CA LYS A 81 1.30 3.79 -14.67
C LYS A 81 2.56 3.57 -15.49
N SER A 82 2.83 2.33 -15.85
CA SER A 82 3.88 1.97 -16.80
C SER A 82 3.30 1.20 -18.00
N ARG A 83 4.17 0.83 -18.95
CA ARG A 83 3.77 0.00 -20.10
C ARG A 83 3.29 -1.39 -19.67
N VAL A 84 3.75 -1.88 -18.53
CA VAL A 84 3.53 -3.27 -18.09
C VAL A 84 2.60 -3.39 -16.87
N LYS A 85 2.35 -2.29 -16.14
CA LYS A 85 1.51 -2.34 -14.92
C LYS A 85 0.54 -1.17 -14.80
N PRO A 86 -0.65 -1.38 -14.19
CA PRO A 86 -1.57 -0.31 -13.81
C PRO A 86 -0.95 0.65 -12.79
N ALA A 87 -1.49 1.87 -12.68
CA ALA A 87 -1.11 2.81 -11.64
C ALA A 87 -1.71 2.44 -10.26
N GLY A 88 -1.11 2.99 -9.22
CA GLY A 88 -1.56 2.87 -7.84
C GLY A 88 -1.16 1.55 -7.18
N CYS A 89 -1.74 1.26 -6.02
CA CYS A 89 -1.52 0.05 -5.24
C CYS A 89 -2.79 -0.80 -5.19
N MET A 90 -2.74 -2.07 -5.62
CA MET A 90 -3.91 -2.95 -5.65
C MET A 90 -4.55 -3.09 -4.25
N ALA A 91 -3.75 -3.18 -3.19
CA ALA A 91 -4.26 -3.32 -1.82
C ALA A 91 -4.82 -2.01 -1.25
N ALA A 92 -4.20 -0.85 -1.57
CA ALA A 92 -4.69 0.45 -1.13
C ALA A 92 -5.99 0.85 -1.83
N LEU A 93 -6.11 0.51 -3.14
CA LEU A 93 -7.25 0.85 -3.98
C LEU A 93 -8.39 -0.17 -3.92
N ALA A 94 -8.19 -1.32 -3.27
CA ALA A 94 -9.27 -2.27 -3.05
C ALA A 94 -10.37 -1.63 -2.21
N ALA A 95 -11.62 -1.93 -2.52
CA ALA A 95 -12.78 -1.35 -1.85
C ALA A 95 -12.72 -1.53 -0.32
N VAL A 96 -13.24 -0.54 0.38
CA VAL A 96 -13.38 -0.50 1.83
C VAL A 96 -14.90 -0.57 2.11
N GLY A 97 -15.35 -1.56 2.85
CA GLY A 97 -16.78 -1.70 3.19
C GLY A 97 -17.24 -3.16 3.23
N ASP A 98 -18.49 -3.36 3.59
CA ASP A 98 -19.08 -4.68 3.84
C ASP A 98 -19.68 -5.35 2.59
N GLU A 99 -19.64 -4.67 1.44
CA GLU A 99 -20.23 -5.16 0.18
C GLU A 99 -19.39 -6.23 -0.54
N TRP A 100 -18.16 -6.46 -0.05
CA TRP A 100 -17.25 -7.42 -0.65
C TRP A 100 -17.36 -8.81 0.00
N PRO A 101 -17.08 -9.89 -0.74
CA PRO A 101 -16.96 -11.21 -0.15
C PRO A 101 -16.05 -11.17 1.08
N ALA A 102 -16.53 -11.67 2.22
CA ALA A 102 -15.84 -11.54 3.51
C ALA A 102 -14.40 -12.07 3.49
N ALA A 103 -14.11 -13.09 2.67
CA ALA A 103 -12.77 -13.62 2.49
C ALA A 103 -11.82 -12.59 1.86
N ILE A 104 -12.27 -11.89 0.82
CA ILE A 104 -11.51 -10.84 0.13
C ILE A 104 -11.27 -9.65 1.07
N ALA A 105 -12.34 -9.15 1.71
CA ALA A 105 -12.24 -8.02 2.66
C ALA A 105 -11.22 -8.32 3.77
N ARG A 106 -11.24 -9.54 4.31
CA ARG A 106 -10.30 -10.00 5.35
C ARG A 106 -8.84 -9.98 4.85
N VAL A 107 -8.57 -10.53 3.67
CA VAL A 107 -7.21 -10.62 3.13
C VAL A 107 -6.67 -9.23 2.79
N VAL A 108 -7.47 -8.38 2.14
CA VAL A 108 -7.05 -7.01 1.81
C VAL A 108 -6.81 -6.17 3.08
N ARG A 109 -7.70 -6.33 4.09
CA ARG A 109 -7.49 -5.67 5.39
C ARG A 109 -6.21 -6.16 6.07
N LYS A 110 -5.94 -7.47 6.03
CA LYS A 110 -4.71 -8.05 6.58
C LYS A 110 -3.47 -7.42 5.94
N VAL A 111 -3.42 -7.33 4.60
CA VAL A 111 -2.31 -6.70 3.88
C VAL A 111 -2.11 -5.24 4.33
N ARG A 112 -3.18 -4.45 4.48
CA ARG A 112 -3.09 -3.07 4.96
C ARG A 112 -2.60 -2.96 6.40
N LEU A 113 -3.01 -3.90 7.27
CA LEU A 113 -2.52 -3.95 8.66
C LEU A 113 -1.05 -4.38 8.74
N GLU A 114 -0.58 -5.27 7.86
CA GLU A 114 0.83 -5.64 7.76
C GLU A 114 1.70 -4.45 7.33
N MET A 115 1.23 -3.65 6.37
CA MET A 115 1.88 -2.39 5.99
C MET A 115 1.99 -1.44 7.18
N LEU A 116 0.91 -1.26 7.94
CA LEU A 116 0.91 -0.44 9.16
C LEU A 116 1.89 -0.97 10.20
N GLY A 117 1.86 -2.27 10.47
CA GLY A 117 2.77 -2.91 11.43
C GLY A 117 4.25 -2.78 11.04
N THR A 118 4.55 -2.81 9.73
CA THR A 118 5.93 -2.62 9.24
C THR A 118 6.44 -1.19 9.52
N LEU A 119 5.60 -0.18 9.31
CA LEU A 119 5.94 1.21 9.67
C LEU A 119 6.09 1.37 11.18
N HIS A 120 5.13 0.83 11.96
CA HIS A 120 5.16 0.92 13.41
C HIS A 120 6.43 0.29 13.99
N ALA A 121 6.78 -0.92 13.57
CA ALA A 121 8.00 -1.60 14.03
C ALA A 121 9.28 -0.81 13.69
N ARG A 122 9.32 -0.14 12.53
CA ARG A 122 10.45 0.72 12.16
C ARG A 122 10.58 1.94 13.07
N LEU A 123 9.45 2.56 13.42
CA LEU A 123 9.41 3.72 14.31
C LEU A 123 9.70 3.33 15.77
N GLU A 124 9.19 2.18 16.23
CA GLU A 124 9.49 1.64 17.56
C GLU A 124 11.00 1.40 17.73
N ALA A 125 11.62 0.78 16.72
CA ALA A 125 13.07 0.60 16.71
C ALA A 125 13.83 1.95 16.70
N ALA A 126 13.27 3.01 16.13
CA ALA A 126 13.87 4.34 16.15
C ALA A 126 13.84 4.95 17.56
N VAL A 127 12.73 4.80 18.29
CA VAL A 127 12.65 5.21 19.70
C VAL A 127 13.67 4.44 20.54
N ALA A 128 13.77 3.12 20.35
CA ALA A 128 14.73 2.30 21.07
C ALA A 128 16.21 2.69 20.83
N ARG A 129 16.52 3.27 19.65
CA ARG A 129 17.86 3.79 19.30
C ARG A 129 18.06 5.27 19.62
N GLY A 130 17.05 5.96 20.18
CA GLY A 130 17.12 7.38 20.46
C GLY A 130 17.02 8.30 19.24
N GLU A 131 16.60 7.78 18.08
CA GLU A 131 16.35 8.56 16.86
C GLU A 131 15.04 9.37 16.96
N LEU A 132 14.11 8.93 17.80
CA LEU A 132 12.85 9.59 18.11
C LEU A 132 12.68 9.69 19.63
N PRO A 133 12.03 10.76 20.13
CA PRO A 133 11.70 10.88 21.56
C PRO A 133 10.86 9.69 22.06
N ALA A 134 11.08 9.28 23.31
CA ALA A 134 10.31 8.19 23.92
C ALA A 134 8.80 8.46 23.99
N ALA A 135 8.39 9.73 24.03
CA ALA A 135 6.99 10.17 24.06
C ALA A 135 6.36 10.28 22.65
N THR A 136 7.02 9.82 21.58
CA THR A 136 6.47 9.88 20.23
C THR A 136 5.21 9.03 20.10
N ASP A 137 4.13 9.61 19.56
CA ASP A 137 2.92 8.86 19.18
C ASP A 137 3.22 7.98 17.95
N LEU A 138 3.64 6.75 18.20
CA LEU A 138 4.00 5.78 17.16
C LEU A 138 2.79 5.36 16.31
N ASP A 139 1.61 5.23 16.93
CA ASP A 139 0.38 4.88 16.22
C ASP A 139 -0.04 5.99 15.26
N GLY A 140 -0.10 7.23 15.73
CA GLY A 140 -0.43 8.39 14.91
C GLY A 140 0.54 8.56 13.75
N LEU A 141 1.84 8.48 14.03
CA LEU A 141 2.88 8.66 13.02
C LEU A 141 2.88 7.53 11.97
N SER A 142 2.68 6.29 12.39
CA SER A 142 2.56 5.14 11.46
C SER A 142 1.36 5.29 10.54
N ARG A 143 0.20 5.67 11.09
CA ARG A 143 -1.03 5.90 10.34
C ARG A 143 -0.88 7.08 9.38
N PHE A 144 -0.21 8.14 9.79
CA PHE A 144 0.07 9.29 8.94
C PHE A 144 0.85 8.87 7.69
N TYR A 145 2.00 8.20 7.84
CA TYR A 145 2.80 7.78 6.68
C TYR A 145 2.13 6.70 5.82
N LEU A 146 1.36 5.80 6.43
CA LEU A 146 0.53 4.87 5.66
C LEU A 146 -0.54 5.61 4.85
N SER A 147 -1.20 6.61 5.44
CA SER A 147 -2.20 7.43 4.74
C SER A 147 -1.58 8.24 3.60
N VAL A 148 -0.38 8.79 3.79
CA VAL A 148 0.39 9.43 2.71
C VAL A 148 0.63 8.45 1.56
N TYR A 149 1.15 7.25 1.84
CA TYR A 149 1.37 6.22 0.82
C TYR A 149 0.08 5.82 0.09
N GLN A 150 -1.02 5.63 0.83
CA GLN A 150 -2.32 5.31 0.26
C GLN A 150 -2.87 6.45 -0.60
N GLY A 151 -2.73 7.70 -0.13
CA GLY A 151 -3.07 8.89 -0.90
C GLY A 151 -2.26 9.01 -2.19
N MET A 152 -0.94 8.74 -2.14
CA MET A 152 -0.10 8.66 -3.34
C MET A 152 -0.60 7.60 -4.33
N ALA A 153 -1.07 6.45 -3.83
CA ALA A 153 -1.62 5.39 -4.70
C ALA A 153 -2.91 5.82 -5.41
N VAL A 154 -3.79 6.57 -4.71
CA VAL A 154 -5.01 7.14 -5.31
C VAL A 154 -4.63 8.18 -6.36
N GLN A 155 -3.79 9.15 -6.02
CA GLN A 155 -3.37 10.21 -6.95
C GLN A 155 -2.65 9.64 -8.18
N ALA A 156 -1.80 8.64 -8.02
CA ALA A 156 -1.18 7.94 -9.15
C ALA A 156 -2.23 7.28 -10.07
N ARG A 157 -3.30 6.71 -9.49
CA ARG A 157 -4.42 6.14 -10.26
C ARG A 157 -5.13 7.21 -11.07
N ASP A 158 -5.28 8.41 -10.50
CA ASP A 158 -5.92 9.56 -11.14
C ASP A 158 -5.01 10.28 -12.15
N GLY A 159 -3.77 9.81 -12.30
CA GLY A 159 -2.84 10.29 -13.32
C GLY A 159 -1.75 11.23 -12.84
N ALA A 160 -1.57 11.38 -11.51
CA ALA A 160 -0.48 12.17 -10.98
C ALA A 160 0.87 11.70 -11.51
N THR A 161 1.69 12.66 -11.91
CA THR A 161 3.06 12.46 -12.40
C THR A 161 4.01 12.10 -11.25
N GLN A 162 5.15 11.54 -11.59
CA GLN A 162 6.20 11.30 -10.61
C GLN A 162 6.63 12.58 -9.88
N ALA A 163 6.67 13.72 -10.57
CA ALA A 163 7.06 15.01 -9.99
C ALA A 163 6.06 15.48 -8.93
N GLU A 164 4.75 15.35 -9.21
CA GLU A 164 3.69 15.68 -8.25
C GLU A 164 3.74 14.76 -7.02
N LEU A 165 3.95 13.47 -7.23
CA LEU A 165 4.11 12.52 -6.11
C LEU A 165 5.38 12.80 -5.29
N ARG A 166 6.48 13.25 -5.91
CA ARG A 166 7.70 13.69 -5.20
C ARG A 166 7.43 14.93 -4.35
N SER A 167 6.67 15.89 -4.85
CA SER A 167 6.27 17.06 -4.07
C SER A 167 5.45 16.67 -2.83
N LEU A 168 4.51 15.71 -2.98
CA LEU A 168 3.75 15.17 -1.86
C LEU A 168 4.66 14.46 -0.84
N ALA A 169 5.59 13.63 -1.31
CA ALA A 169 6.55 12.94 -0.44
C ALA A 169 7.41 13.95 0.35
N ALA A 170 7.90 15.00 -0.31
CA ALA A 170 8.69 16.05 0.34
C ALA A 170 7.87 16.80 1.42
N ALA A 171 6.61 17.14 1.11
CA ALA A 171 5.70 17.76 2.08
C ALA A 171 5.44 16.84 3.29
N ALA A 172 5.25 15.54 3.06
CA ALA A 172 5.09 14.57 4.15
C ALA A 172 6.35 14.46 5.02
N MET A 173 7.54 14.48 4.42
CA MET A 173 8.81 14.44 5.15
C MET A 173 9.11 15.74 5.91
N ALA A 174 8.55 16.87 5.51
CA ALA A 174 8.63 18.12 6.28
C ALA A 174 7.86 18.03 7.61
N ALA A 175 6.88 17.13 7.73
CA ALA A 175 6.15 16.84 8.96
C ALA A 175 6.87 15.81 9.87
N TRP A 176 8.09 15.37 9.52
CA TRP A 176 8.86 14.48 10.40
C TRP A 176 9.11 15.12 11.76
N PRO A 177 8.90 14.40 12.87
CA PRO A 177 9.15 14.93 14.20
C PRO A 177 10.58 15.47 14.35
N ARG A 178 10.69 16.71 14.87
CA ARG A 178 11.95 17.33 15.25
C ARG A 178 12.02 17.39 16.77
N ASP A 179 13.19 17.65 17.33
CA ASP A 179 13.36 17.84 18.76
C ASP A 179 12.35 18.86 19.29
N GLY A 180 11.58 18.48 20.32
CA GLY A 180 10.53 19.31 20.91
C GLY A 180 9.14 19.21 20.24
N TRP A 181 8.95 18.35 19.22
CA TRP A 181 7.64 18.12 18.63
C TRP A 181 6.82 17.13 19.48
N SER A 182 5.83 17.63 20.19
CA SER A 182 4.79 16.82 20.83
C SER A 182 3.45 17.13 20.16
N LEU A 183 2.78 16.09 19.63
CA LEU A 183 1.35 16.21 19.34
C LEU A 183 0.63 16.36 20.67
N GLN A 184 0.26 17.60 21.03
CA GLN A 184 -0.73 17.81 22.07
C GLN A 184 -2.09 17.39 21.51
N VAL A 185 -2.37 16.09 21.55
CA VAL A 185 -3.74 15.62 21.44
C VAL A 185 -4.41 16.00 22.77
N SER A 186 -5.13 17.13 22.77
CA SER A 186 -6.02 17.47 23.88
C SER A 186 -6.96 16.29 24.08
N GLN A 187 -6.78 15.55 25.17
CA GLN A 187 -7.78 14.62 25.66
C GLN A 187 -9.00 15.43 26.10
N GLN A 188 -9.89 15.70 25.17
CA GLN A 188 -11.26 16.08 25.50
C GLN A 188 -12.08 14.80 25.44
N ALA A 189 -12.31 14.23 26.63
CA ALA A 189 -13.29 13.19 26.91
C ALA A 189 -14.70 13.71 26.72
#